data_06157d04d3cc309a6aa95f6f4d8acdcd
#
_entry.id   06157d04d3cc309a6aa95f6f4d8acdcd
#
_cell.length_a   1.000
_cell.length_b   1.000
_cell.length_c   1.000
_cell.angle_alpha   90.00
_cell.angle_beta   90.00
_cell.angle_gamma   90.00
#
_symmetry.space_group_name_H-M   'P 1'
#
loop_
_entity.id
_entity.type
_entity.pdbx_description
1 polymer ?
#
loop_
_entity_poly.entity_id
_entity_poly.type
_entity_poly.pdbx_seq_one_letter_code
_entity_poly.pdbx_strand_id
1 'polypeptide(L)'
;MFSKLILVVLSATTALAAPLYPRTLGQITFYHPGKGACEDDHGDADMVAAIGRGLYDSGDYCDNKIKLTGAAGEVIVTVVDRCEGCADNDLDVSPAAFEKAMGAQSLGRVQGEWNWV
;
A
#
# COMPACT_ATOMS: atom_id res chain seq x y z
N MET A 1 38.40 21.81 49.08
CA MET A 1 38.01 22.19 47.73
C MET A 1 37.48 20.97 47.02
N PHE A 2 36.20 20.98 46.75
CA PHE A 2 35.54 19.84 46.17
C PHE A 2 35.24 20.13 44.73
N SER A 3 35.88 19.41 43.82
CA SER A 3 35.48 19.45 42.41
C SER A 3 34.23 18.59 42.24
N LYS A 4 33.14 19.18 41.94
CA LYS A 4 31.93 18.45 41.56
C LYS A 4 32.09 18.00 40.13
N LEU A 5 32.35 16.70 39.96
CA LEU A 5 32.23 16.10 38.65
C LEU A 5 30.75 16.00 38.33
N ILE A 6 30.28 16.86 37.44
CA ILE A 6 28.96 16.72 36.91
C ILE A 6 29.04 15.69 35.78
N LEU A 7 28.61 14.48 36.11
CA LEU A 7 28.46 13.46 35.09
C LEU A 7 27.18 13.80 34.29
N VAL A 8 27.37 14.41 33.14
CA VAL A 8 26.27 14.57 32.19
C VAL A 8 26.13 13.23 31.50
N VAL A 9 25.21 12.43 32.00
CA VAL A 9 24.78 11.24 31.25
C VAL A 9 23.96 11.72 30.06
N LEU A 10 24.59 11.85 28.92
CA LEU A 10 23.88 11.94 27.67
C LEU A 10 23.25 10.57 27.43
N SER A 11 21.99 10.43 27.82
CA SER A 11 21.20 9.32 27.32
C SER A 11 20.93 9.60 25.84
N ALA A 12 21.75 9.01 24.98
CA ALA A 12 21.39 8.94 23.58
C ALA A 12 20.15 8.07 23.49
N THR A 13 18.99 8.69 23.41
CA THR A 13 17.81 8.00 22.92
C THR A 13 18.07 7.70 21.46
N THR A 14 18.57 6.52 21.17
CA THR A 14 18.50 5.98 19.84
C THR A 14 17.01 5.81 19.55
N ALA A 15 16.45 6.76 18.82
CA ALA A 15 15.19 6.53 18.17
C ALA A 15 15.39 5.29 17.31
N LEU A 16 14.79 4.19 17.70
CA LEU A 16 14.66 3.04 16.82
C LEU A 16 13.84 3.52 15.62
N ALA A 17 14.55 3.99 14.59
CA ALA A 17 13.92 4.20 13.32
C ALA A 17 13.40 2.84 12.88
N ALA A 18 12.07 2.67 12.90
CA ALA A 18 11.44 1.58 12.19
C ALA A 18 12.01 1.57 10.76
N PRO A 19 12.35 0.41 10.19
CA PRO A 19 12.83 0.36 8.82
C PRO A 19 11.83 1.12 7.95
N LEU A 20 12.29 2.22 7.36
CA LEU A 20 11.49 3.02 6.44
C LEU A 20 11.39 2.22 5.14
N TYR A 21 10.37 1.38 5.05
CA TYR A 21 9.95 0.90 3.74
C TYR A 21 9.41 2.11 2.96
N PRO A 22 9.78 2.27 1.67
CA PRO A 22 9.21 3.33 0.86
C PRO A 22 7.69 3.21 0.87
N ARG A 23 7.03 4.17 1.50
CA ARG A 23 5.58 4.26 1.50
C ARG A 23 5.14 5.11 0.35
N THR A 24 4.16 4.62 -0.38
CA THR A 24 3.55 5.35 -1.47
C THR A 24 2.20 5.86 -1.04
N LEU A 25 1.99 7.16 -1.15
CA LEU A 25 0.67 7.77 -1.00
C LEU A 25 0.02 7.85 -2.37
N GLY A 26 -1.21 7.41 -2.48
CA GLY A 26 -1.96 7.43 -3.72
C GLY A 26 -3.45 7.37 -3.51
N GLN A 27 -4.18 7.51 -4.60
CA GLN A 27 -5.64 7.35 -4.59
C GLN A 27 -5.96 5.87 -4.71
N ILE A 28 -6.90 5.44 -3.88
CA ILE A 28 -7.38 4.06 -3.86
C ILE A 28 -8.82 4.06 -4.35
N THR A 29 -9.06 3.28 -5.36
CA THR A 29 -10.38 3.03 -5.94
C THR A 29 -10.64 1.53 -5.93
N PHE A 30 -11.83 1.12 -6.28
CA PHE A 30 -12.13 -0.30 -6.46
C PHE A 30 -12.75 -0.56 -7.82
N TYR A 31 -12.61 -1.79 -8.26
CA TYR A 31 -13.20 -2.27 -9.51
C TYR A 31 -13.63 -3.74 -9.34
N HIS A 32 -14.41 -4.22 -10.27
CA HIS A 32 -14.80 -5.63 -10.30
C HIS A 32 -13.80 -6.39 -11.14
N PRO A 33 -12.93 -7.20 -10.52
CA PRO A 33 -11.94 -7.97 -11.28
C PRO A 33 -12.62 -8.93 -12.24
N GLY A 34 -11.90 -9.50 -13.08
CA GLY A 34 -12.26 -10.51 -14.03
C GLY A 34 -10.94 -11.06 -14.52
N LYS A 35 -10.81 -11.27 -15.81
CA LYS A 35 -9.52 -11.59 -16.40
C LYS A 35 -8.68 -10.32 -16.51
N GLY A 36 -7.62 -10.25 -15.73
CA GLY A 36 -6.70 -9.12 -15.72
C GLY A 36 -5.56 -9.26 -16.73
N ALA A 37 -4.72 -8.22 -16.78
CA ALA A 37 -3.54 -8.19 -17.66
C ALA A 37 -2.51 -9.28 -17.33
N CYS A 38 -2.51 -9.78 -16.09
CA CYS A 38 -1.68 -10.91 -15.67
C CYS A 38 -2.28 -12.29 -16.06
N GLU A 39 -3.40 -12.29 -16.78
CA GLU A 39 -4.04 -13.43 -17.43
C GLU A 39 -4.86 -14.40 -16.56
N ASP A 40 -4.91 -14.17 -15.24
CA ASP A 40 -5.74 -14.97 -14.33
C ASP A 40 -7.10 -14.31 -14.07
N ASP A 41 -8.12 -15.13 -13.80
CA ASP A 41 -9.44 -14.67 -13.41
C ASP A 41 -9.56 -14.52 -11.90
N HIS A 42 -10.14 -13.39 -11.47
CA HIS A 42 -10.41 -13.10 -10.07
C HIS A 42 -11.80 -12.51 -9.88
N GLY A 43 -12.32 -12.60 -8.68
CA GLY A 43 -13.64 -12.08 -8.31
C GLY A 43 -13.56 -11.00 -7.24
N ASP A 44 -14.72 -10.43 -6.92
CA ASP A 44 -14.87 -9.32 -5.98
C ASP A 44 -14.39 -9.62 -4.56
N ALA A 45 -14.41 -10.90 -4.16
CA ALA A 45 -13.98 -11.35 -2.84
C ALA A 45 -12.47 -11.63 -2.74
N ASP A 46 -11.77 -11.66 -3.85
CA ASP A 46 -10.33 -11.89 -3.87
C ASP A 46 -9.56 -10.63 -3.47
N MET A 47 -8.43 -10.80 -2.81
CA MET A 47 -7.60 -9.68 -2.38
C MET A 47 -6.58 -9.35 -3.48
N VAL A 48 -7.01 -8.59 -4.46
CA VAL A 48 -6.24 -8.29 -5.68
C VAL A 48 -6.27 -6.80 -6.02
N ALA A 49 -5.29 -6.38 -6.82
CA ALA A 49 -5.12 -5.01 -7.24
C ALA A 49 -4.67 -4.89 -8.70
N ALA A 50 -5.11 -3.81 -9.31
CA ALA A 50 -4.52 -3.27 -10.53
C ALA A 50 -3.60 -2.10 -10.16
N ILE A 51 -2.42 -2.04 -10.77
CA ILE A 51 -1.48 -0.92 -10.62
C ILE A 51 -1.53 0.00 -11.84
N GLY A 52 -1.08 1.24 -11.67
CA GLY A 52 -1.07 2.22 -12.74
C GLY A 52 -0.29 1.74 -13.97
N ARG A 53 -0.76 2.12 -15.15
CA ARG A 53 -0.18 1.67 -16.42
C ARG A 53 1.31 1.97 -16.55
N GLY A 54 1.76 3.14 -16.12
CA GLY A 54 3.17 3.52 -16.19
C GLY A 54 4.03 2.64 -15.30
N LEU A 55 3.58 2.35 -14.08
CA LEU A 55 4.26 1.44 -13.18
C LEU A 55 4.24 0.01 -13.74
N TYR A 56 3.09 -0.47 -14.16
CA TYR A 56 2.94 -1.81 -14.74
C TYR A 56 3.91 -2.03 -15.91
N ASP A 57 3.99 -1.05 -16.81
CA ASP A 57 4.82 -1.13 -18.01
C ASP A 57 6.33 -0.95 -17.72
N SER A 58 6.70 -0.48 -16.54
CA SER A 58 8.09 -0.24 -16.14
C SER A 58 8.84 -1.49 -15.68
N GLY A 59 8.15 -2.59 -15.44
CA GLY A 59 8.75 -3.82 -14.92
C GLY A 59 7.81 -5.00 -14.98
N ASP A 60 8.14 -6.03 -14.24
CA ASP A 60 7.37 -7.28 -14.15
C ASP A 60 6.81 -7.42 -12.74
N TYR A 61 5.58 -6.97 -12.55
CA TYR A 61 4.93 -6.88 -11.24
C TYR A 61 3.81 -7.89 -11.02
N CYS A 62 3.44 -8.66 -12.02
CA CYS A 62 2.41 -9.70 -11.85
C CYS A 62 2.75 -10.63 -10.70
N ASP A 63 1.75 -10.91 -9.86
CA ASP A 63 1.85 -11.76 -8.66
C ASP A 63 2.68 -11.18 -7.50
N ASN A 64 3.25 -10.00 -7.65
CA ASN A 64 3.86 -9.30 -6.53
C ASN A 64 2.79 -8.83 -5.53
N LYS A 65 3.17 -8.70 -4.28
CA LYS A 65 2.26 -8.35 -3.21
C LYS A 65 2.49 -6.95 -2.70
N ILE A 66 1.40 -6.31 -2.36
CA ILE A 66 1.32 -4.96 -1.83
C ILE A 66 0.58 -5.00 -0.50
N LYS A 67 1.10 -4.29 0.49
CA LYS A 67 0.38 -3.98 1.71
C LYS A 67 -0.30 -2.62 1.54
N LEU A 68 -1.61 -2.62 1.60
CA LEU A 68 -2.44 -1.42 1.54
C LEU A 68 -2.94 -1.09 2.94
N THR A 69 -2.76 0.15 3.34
CA THR A 69 -3.17 0.67 4.64
C THR A 69 -4.09 1.87 4.47
N GLY A 70 -5.20 1.87 5.17
CA GLY A 70 -6.16 2.95 5.18
C GLY A 70 -6.86 3.09 6.53
N ALA A 71 -7.89 3.94 6.57
CA ALA A 71 -8.59 4.25 7.80
C ALA A 71 -9.29 3.06 8.44
N ALA A 72 -9.68 2.05 7.65
CA ALA A 72 -10.36 0.86 8.17
C ALA A 72 -9.41 -0.27 8.57
N GLY A 73 -8.16 -0.25 8.12
CA GLY A 73 -7.19 -1.29 8.46
C GLY A 73 -6.14 -1.52 7.38
N GLU A 74 -5.67 -2.75 7.30
CA GLU A 74 -4.65 -3.18 6.36
C GLU A 74 -5.08 -4.41 5.60
N VAL A 75 -4.58 -4.54 4.38
CA VAL A 75 -4.78 -5.74 3.56
C VAL A 75 -3.56 -5.99 2.69
N ILE A 76 -3.24 -7.25 2.49
CA ILE A 76 -2.26 -7.65 1.48
C ILE A 76 -3.02 -8.00 0.20
N VAL A 77 -2.65 -7.36 -0.90
CA VAL A 77 -3.25 -7.61 -2.21
C VAL A 77 -2.19 -8.12 -3.19
N THR A 78 -2.62 -8.91 -4.15
CA THR A 78 -1.76 -9.42 -5.21
C THR A 78 -2.01 -8.61 -6.48
N VAL A 79 -0.94 -8.19 -7.14
CA VAL A 79 -1.03 -7.49 -8.43
C VAL A 79 -1.48 -8.46 -9.51
N VAL A 80 -2.61 -8.18 -10.13
CA VAL A 80 -3.22 -9.04 -11.16
C VAL A 80 -3.56 -8.29 -12.44
N ASP A 81 -3.47 -6.96 -12.44
CA ASP A 81 -4.00 -6.18 -13.54
C ASP A 81 -3.29 -4.84 -13.71
N ARG A 82 -3.53 -4.22 -14.86
CA ARG A 82 -3.06 -2.91 -15.28
C ARG A 82 -4.21 -1.94 -15.30
N CYS A 83 -4.12 -0.87 -14.52
CA CYS A 83 -5.13 0.18 -14.50
C CYS A 83 -4.79 1.28 -15.51
N GLU A 84 -5.54 1.34 -16.59
CA GLU A 84 -5.33 2.30 -17.69
C GLU A 84 -5.43 3.75 -17.23
N GLY A 85 -6.41 4.06 -16.38
CA GLY A 85 -6.69 5.42 -15.90
C GLY A 85 -6.00 5.81 -14.61
N CYS A 86 -5.16 4.95 -14.03
CA CYS A 86 -4.48 5.22 -12.77
C CYS A 86 -3.12 5.88 -12.99
N ALA A 87 -2.77 6.81 -12.09
CA ALA A 87 -1.39 7.28 -11.97
C ALA A 87 -0.51 6.19 -11.33
N ASP A 88 0.81 6.37 -11.40
CA ASP A 88 1.76 5.35 -10.92
C ASP A 88 1.63 5.05 -9.42
N ASN A 89 1.17 6.01 -8.64
CA ASN A 89 0.99 5.87 -7.20
C ASN A 89 -0.41 5.39 -6.78
N ASP A 90 -1.33 5.26 -7.71
CA ASP A 90 -2.70 4.86 -7.45
C ASP A 90 -2.84 3.33 -7.47
N LEU A 91 -3.81 2.83 -6.72
CA LEU A 91 -4.23 1.44 -6.77
C LEU A 91 -5.73 1.36 -7.04
N ASP A 92 -6.10 0.41 -7.89
CA ASP A 92 -7.48 0.03 -8.12
C ASP A 92 -7.64 -1.42 -7.64
N VAL A 93 -8.37 -1.59 -6.54
CA VAL A 93 -8.38 -2.87 -5.84
C VAL A 93 -9.76 -3.53 -5.93
N SER A 94 -9.83 -4.80 -5.54
CA SER A 94 -11.12 -5.49 -5.46
C SER A 94 -12.03 -4.82 -4.42
N PRO A 95 -13.36 -4.98 -4.53
CA PRO A 95 -14.29 -4.46 -3.53
C PRO A 95 -13.99 -4.94 -2.12
N ALA A 96 -13.66 -6.22 -1.94
CA ALA A 96 -13.33 -6.76 -0.63
C ALA A 96 -12.04 -6.15 -0.04
N ALA A 97 -11.03 -5.94 -0.84
CA ALA A 97 -9.80 -5.28 -0.40
C ALA A 97 -10.04 -3.82 -0.03
N PHE A 98 -10.84 -3.11 -0.82
CA PHE A 98 -11.21 -1.72 -0.53
C PHE A 98 -11.94 -1.62 0.82
N GLU A 99 -12.94 -2.43 1.04
CA GLU A 99 -13.68 -2.43 2.32
C GLU A 99 -12.78 -2.71 3.52
N LYS A 100 -11.87 -3.67 3.38
CA LYS A 100 -11.00 -4.07 4.47
C LYS A 100 -10.00 -2.98 4.87
N ALA A 101 -9.46 -2.24 3.92
CA ALA A 101 -8.43 -1.22 4.18
C ALA A 101 -9.01 0.19 4.25
N MET A 102 -9.95 0.53 3.38
CA MET A 102 -10.43 1.89 3.22
C MET A 102 -11.78 2.15 3.89
N GLY A 103 -12.68 1.17 3.89
CA GLY A 103 -14.03 1.29 4.44
C GLY A 103 -15.12 1.07 3.39
N ALA A 104 -16.27 1.69 3.59
CA ALA A 104 -17.45 1.48 2.74
C ALA A 104 -17.17 1.82 1.27
N GLN A 105 -17.70 1.00 0.36
CA GLN A 105 -17.59 1.22 -1.09
C GLN A 105 -18.15 2.57 -1.53
N SER A 106 -19.11 3.13 -0.80
CA SER A 106 -19.67 4.44 -1.08
C SER A 106 -18.65 5.59 -1.01
N LEU A 107 -17.50 5.38 -0.38
CA LEU A 107 -16.39 6.33 -0.38
C LEU A 107 -15.80 6.53 -1.79
N GLY A 108 -15.87 5.51 -2.63
CA GLY A 108 -15.51 5.52 -4.04
C GLY A 108 -14.04 5.73 -4.34
N ARG A 109 -13.46 6.79 -3.85
CA ARG A 109 -12.06 7.18 -4.04
C ARG A 109 -11.51 7.82 -2.78
N VAL A 110 -10.45 7.24 -2.22
CA VAL A 110 -9.88 7.67 -0.94
C VAL A 110 -8.35 7.65 -1.03
N GLN A 111 -7.71 8.60 -0.40
CA GLN A 111 -6.25 8.53 -0.26
C GLN A 111 -5.87 7.41 0.69
N GLY A 112 -4.93 6.59 0.28
CA GLY A 112 -4.35 5.51 1.06
C GLY A 112 -2.84 5.48 0.97
N GLU A 113 -2.27 4.54 1.67
CA GLU A 113 -0.84 4.33 1.74
C GLU A 113 -0.53 2.88 1.41
N TRP A 114 0.49 2.65 0.62
CA TRP A 114 0.86 1.29 0.28
C TRP A 114 2.36 1.12 0.09
N ASN A 115 2.81 -0.10 0.24
CA ASN A 115 4.19 -0.49 -0.01
C ASN A 115 4.27 -1.93 -0.51
N TRP A 116 5.34 -2.20 -1.24
CA TRP A 116 5.65 -3.57 -1.65
C TRP A 116 6.04 -4.42 -0.45
N VAL A 117 5.65 -5.67 -0.46
CA VAL A 117 6.00 -6.64 0.60
C VAL A 117 6.62 -7.92 0.04
#